data_8146ab58fc0b72865dd7ce6941b70669
#
_entry.id   8146ab58fc0b72865dd7ce6941b70669
#
_cell.length_a   1.000
_cell.length_b   1.000
_cell.length_c   1.000
_cell.angle_alpha   90.00
_cell.angle_beta   90.00
_cell.angle_gamma   90.00
#
_symmetry.space_group_name_H-M   'P 1'
#
loop_
_entity.id
_entity.type
_entity.pdbx_description
1 polymer ?
#
loop_
_entity_poly.entity_id
_entity_poly.type
_entity_poly.pdbx_seq_one_letter_code
_entity_poly.pdbx_strand_id
1 'polypeptide(L)'
;MQSVSDHNMAIALARCGGISFIYGSQPLEQQAKMVRRVKRFKAGFVVSDSNVKPDTTLEEVLALAERTGHTTMAVTEDGTSQGKLLGILTSRDYRPGRCDINTQVEELMTPFEDLVYGEEGISLSEANDLVWRHKLNTLPIIDEDQNLSSLVFRKDYDYSKKNPNELVDQNKRLIVGAGINTRDYQERVPALIDAGVDILCVDSSDGFTEWQRDTLEFVKEEYGEQIKVGGGNIVDREGFLYLVESGADFVKIGIGGGSICITREQKGIGRGQ
;
A
#
# COMPACT_ATOMS: atom_id res chain seq x y z
N MET A 1 -11.76 -2.01 9.87
CA MET A 1 -11.44 -2.52 11.24
C MET A 1 -9.93 -2.46 11.42
N GLN A 2 -9.47 -1.98 12.55
CA GLN A 2 -8.06 -1.71 12.85
C GLN A 2 -7.13 -2.93 12.65
N SER A 3 -7.59 -4.11 13.03
CA SER A 3 -6.79 -5.35 12.97
C SER A 3 -6.74 -6.03 11.59
N VAL A 4 -7.56 -5.60 10.62
CA VAL A 4 -7.66 -6.30 9.32
C VAL A 4 -7.70 -5.38 8.10
N SER A 5 -7.91 -4.07 8.26
CA SER A 5 -8.11 -3.15 7.12
C SER A 5 -6.91 -2.21 6.95
N ASP A 6 -5.70 -2.77 6.93
CA ASP A 6 -4.47 -2.05 6.65
C ASP A 6 -4.12 -2.05 5.14
N HIS A 7 -2.97 -1.51 4.81
CA HIS A 7 -2.48 -1.44 3.42
C HIS A 7 -2.23 -2.83 2.80
N ASN A 8 -1.84 -3.86 3.59
CA ASN A 8 -1.60 -5.20 3.06
C ASN A 8 -2.92 -5.84 2.62
N MET A 9 -3.98 -5.72 3.43
CA MET A 9 -5.32 -6.16 3.07
C MET A 9 -5.85 -5.39 1.86
N ALA A 10 -5.62 -4.07 1.81
CA ALA A 10 -6.05 -3.25 0.68
C ALA A 10 -5.38 -3.70 -0.63
N ILE A 11 -4.07 -3.97 -0.62
CA ILE A 11 -3.34 -4.51 -1.77
C ILE A 11 -3.89 -5.89 -2.17
N ALA A 12 -4.07 -6.79 -1.21
CA ALA A 12 -4.56 -8.14 -1.48
C ALA A 12 -5.96 -8.14 -2.12
N LEU A 13 -6.88 -7.34 -1.58
CA LEU A 13 -8.24 -7.22 -2.12
C LEU A 13 -8.27 -6.56 -3.49
N ALA A 14 -7.54 -5.46 -3.70
CA ALA A 14 -7.47 -4.80 -5.00
C ALA A 14 -6.90 -5.73 -6.08
N ARG A 15 -5.92 -6.55 -5.74
CA ARG A 15 -5.38 -7.58 -6.65
C ARG A 15 -6.38 -8.68 -7.00
N CYS A 16 -7.36 -8.93 -6.16
CA CYS A 16 -8.46 -9.87 -6.42
C CYS A 16 -9.68 -9.21 -7.08
N GLY A 17 -9.62 -7.92 -7.44
CA GLY A 17 -10.74 -7.18 -8.02
C GLY A 17 -11.70 -6.57 -7.00
N GLY A 18 -11.33 -6.56 -5.72
CA GLY A 18 -12.10 -5.96 -4.64
C GLY A 18 -11.53 -4.62 -4.19
N ILE A 19 -12.20 -3.98 -3.23
CA ILE A 19 -11.72 -2.75 -2.60
C ILE A 19 -11.71 -2.89 -1.07
N SER A 20 -10.71 -2.32 -0.42
CA SER A 20 -10.65 -2.18 1.03
C SER A 20 -10.66 -0.71 1.41
N PHE A 21 -11.35 -0.40 2.52
CA PHE A 21 -11.29 0.90 3.16
C PHE A 21 -10.31 0.85 4.33
N ILE A 22 -9.20 1.57 4.22
CA ILE A 22 -8.21 1.68 5.31
C ILE A 22 -8.89 2.35 6.49
N TYR A 23 -8.76 1.75 7.68
CA TYR A 23 -9.47 2.20 8.88
C TYR A 23 -9.10 3.63 9.29
N GLY A 24 -10.12 4.41 9.73
CA GLY A 24 -9.95 5.81 10.14
C GLY A 24 -9.56 6.02 11.61
N SER A 25 -9.67 4.98 12.47
CA SER A 25 -9.35 5.07 13.90
C SER A 25 -7.84 5.01 14.17
N GLN A 26 -7.08 5.91 13.54
CA GLN A 26 -5.63 6.07 13.63
C GLN A 26 -5.23 7.51 13.34
N PRO A 27 -3.98 7.92 13.67
CA PRO A 27 -3.46 9.22 13.28
C PRO A 27 -3.52 9.42 11.76
N LEU A 28 -3.86 10.63 11.34
CA LEU A 28 -4.01 11.02 9.94
C LEU A 28 -2.78 10.65 9.09
N GLU A 29 -1.59 10.99 9.55
CA GLU A 29 -0.34 10.70 8.87
C GLU A 29 -0.11 9.20 8.61
N GLN A 30 -0.50 8.35 9.56
CA GLN A 30 -0.38 6.90 9.41
C GLN A 30 -1.36 6.38 8.35
N GLN A 31 -2.59 6.87 8.34
CA GLN A 31 -3.59 6.50 7.34
C GLN A 31 -3.16 6.95 5.94
N ALA A 32 -2.74 8.19 5.79
CA ALA A 32 -2.22 8.73 4.52
C ALA A 32 -1.00 7.93 4.02
N LYS A 33 -0.08 7.56 4.93
CA LYS A 33 1.07 6.68 4.58
C LYS A 33 0.62 5.31 4.08
N MET A 34 -0.43 4.72 4.67
CA MET A 34 -1.00 3.45 4.19
C MET A 34 -1.61 3.59 2.79
N VAL A 35 -2.37 4.68 2.53
CA VAL A 35 -2.91 4.98 1.19
C VAL A 35 -1.78 5.10 0.18
N ARG A 36 -0.75 5.92 0.45
CA ARG A 36 0.41 6.07 -0.44
C ARG A 36 1.11 4.73 -0.72
N ARG A 37 1.20 3.82 0.26
CA ARG A 37 1.77 2.49 0.04
C ARG A 37 0.96 1.66 -0.94
N VAL A 38 -0.38 1.70 -0.85
CA VAL A 38 -1.24 1.01 -1.82
C VAL A 38 -1.09 1.60 -3.21
N LYS A 39 -1.09 2.94 -3.32
CA LYS A 39 -0.96 3.63 -4.62
C LYS A 39 0.41 3.46 -5.28
N ARG A 40 1.46 3.28 -4.50
CA ARG A 40 2.82 3.00 -5.00
C ARG A 40 3.04 1.52 -5.33
N PHE A 41 2.14 0.66 -4.89
CA PHE A 41 2.26 -0.77 -5.19
C PHE A 41 2.15 -0.99 -6.71
N LYS A 42 3.21 -1.54 -7.29
CA LYS A 42 3.21 -2.04 -8.67
C LYS A 42 3.41 -3.55 -8.59
N ALA A 43 2.49 -4.32 -9.16
CA ALA A 43 2.65 -5.77 -9.23
C ALA A 43 3.97 -6.12 -9.92
N GLY A 44 4.80 -6.90 -9.24
CA GLY A 44 6.14 -7.28 -9.74
C GLY A 44 7.26 -6.27 -9.48
N PHE A 45 6.95 -5.03 -9.05
CA PHE A 45 7.93 -4.06 -8.60
C PHE A 45 7.88 -3.96 -7.07
N VAL A 46 8.95 -4.34 -6.40
CA VAL A 46 9.02 -4.42 -4.93
C VAL A 46 9.91 -3.30 -4.42
N VAL A 47 9.39 -2.44 -3.54
CA VAL A 47 10.25 -1.53 -2.79
C VAL A 47 11.06 -2.38 -1.81
N SER A 48 12.38 -2.32 -1.91
CA SER A 48 13.25 -3.10 -1.05
C SER A 48 13.12 -2.68 0.41
N ASP A 49 12.94 -3.64 1.30
CA ASP A 49 12.97 -3.47 2.77
C ASP A 49 14.26 -4.04 3.39
N SER A 50 15.13 -4.57 2.55
CA SER A 50 16.38 -5.23 2.92
C SER A 50 17.54 -4.56 2.19
N ASN A 51 17.90 -3.36 2.67
CA ASN A 51 18.97 -2.55 2.11
C ASN A 51 20.10 -2.45 3.12
N VAL A 52 21.33 -2.38 2.62
CA VAL A 52 22.53 -2.30 3.44
C VAL A 52 23.49 -1.24 2.86
N LYS A 53 24.44 -0.79 3.68
CA LYS A 53 25.55 0.07 3.24
C LYS A 53 26.74 -0.76 2.78
N PRO A 54 27.67 -0.16 2.03
CA PRO A 54 28.89 -0.84 1.61
C PRO A 54 29.74 -1.38 2.76
N ASP A 55 29.79 -0.62 3.88
CA ASP A 55 30.57 -0.92 5.09
C ASP A 55 29.86 -1.89 6.05
N THR A 56 28.64 -2.35 5.73
CA THR A 56 27.90 -3.35 6.51
C THR A 56 28.66 -4.68 6.50
N THR A 57 28.75 -5.35 7.65
CA THR A 57 29.43 -6.65 7.76
C THR A 57 28.55 -7.82 7.30
N LEU A 58 29.18 -8.93 6.91
CA LEU A 58 28.44 -10.15 6.56
C LEU A 58 27.62 -10.68 7.75
N GLU A 59 28.06 -10.48 9.00
CA GLU A 59 27.28 -10.84 10.19
C GLU A 59 25.95 -10.10 10.23
N GLU A 60 25.97 -8.78 9.99
CA GLU A 60 24.77 -7.93 9.97
C GLU A 60 23.83 -8.31 8.81
N VAL A 61 24.41 -8.65 7.65
CA VAL A 61 23.67 -9.17 6.48
C VAL A 61 22.94 -10.46 6.83
N LEU A 62 23.62 -11.41 7.48
CA LEU A 62 23.00 -12.68 7.89
C LEU A 62 21.89 -12.46 8.91
N ALA A 63 22.08 -11.59 9.89
CA ALA A 63 21.07 -11.22 10.87
C ALA A 63 19.85 -10.53 10.19
N LEU A 64 20.09 -9.66 9.21
CA LEU A 64 19.03 -9.03 8.42
C LEU A 64 18.26 -10.07 7.59
N ALA A 65 18.97 -11.01 6.95
CA ALA A 65 18.37 -12.08 6.17
C ALA A 65 17.50 -13.02 7.04
N GLU A 66 17.93 -13.36 8.25
CA GLU A 66 17.16 -14.17 9.20
C GLU A 66 15.89 -13.44 9.64
N ARG A 67 15.97 -12.14 9.89
CA ARG A 67 14.83 -11.30 10.32
C ARG A 67 13.80 -11.07 9.22
N THR A 68 14.25 -10.84 7.99
CA THR A 68 13.37 -10.46 6.85
C THR A 68 12.97 -11.65 5.99
N GLY A 69 13.72 -12.75 6.02
CA GLY A 69 13.58 -13.88 5.10
C GLY A 69 14.10 -13.57 3.68
N HIS A 70 14.74 -12.43 3.46
CA HIS A 70 15.26 -12.01 2.16
C HIS A 70 16.75 -12.27 2.05
N THR A 71 17.17 -12.81 0.91
CA THR A 71 18.57 -13.16 0.62
C THR A 71 19.17 -12.29 -0.50
N THR A 72 18.41 -11.35 -1.03
CA THR A 72 18.88 -10.33 -1.98
C THR A 72 18.76 -8.98 -1.30
N MET A 73 19.85 -8.25 -1.23
CA MET A 73 19.94 -6.95 -0.60
C MET A 73 20.47 -5.93 -1.59
N ALA A 74 19.78 -4.81 -1.71
CA ALA A 74 20.32 -3.67 -2.44
C ALA A 74 21.35 -2.97 -1.56
N VAL A 75 22.50 -2.68 -2.13
CA VAL A 75 23.57 -1.91 -1.48
C VAL A 75 23.44 -0.47 -1.94
N THR A 76 23.04 0.40 -1.00
CA THR A 76 22.85 1.82 -1.27
C THR A 76 23.78 2.67 -0.40
N GLU A 77 24.08 3.88 -0.84
CA GLU A 77 25.02 4.76 -0.16
C GLU A 77 24.65 5.01 1.32
N ASP A 78 23.35 5.14 1.58
CA ASP A 78 22.81 5.43 2.91
C ASP A 78 22.12 4.23 3.59
N GLY A 79 22.03 3.08 2.92
CA GLY A 79 21.35 1.88 3.41
C GLY A 79 19.81 1.97 3.36
N THR A 80 19.26 2.95 2.63
CA THR A 80 17.80 3.13 2.51
C THR A 80 17.26 2.55 1.20
N SER A 81 15.93 2.42 1.11
CA SER A 81 15.24 1.93 -0.09
C SER A 81 15.18 2.93 -1.25
N GLN A 82 15.71 4.14 -1.05
CA GLN A 82 15.71 5.23 -2.04
C GLN A 82 17.10 5.87 -2.16
N GLY A 83 18.12 5.29 -1.52
CA GLY A 83 19.48 5.76 -1.62
C GLY A 83 20.09 5.42 -2.99
N LYS A 84 21.20 6.10 -3.31
CA LYS A 84 21.96 5.84 -4.53
C LYS A 84 22.43 4.39 -4.56
N LEU A 85 22.10 3.67 -5.64
CA LEU A 85 22.44 2.25 -5.80
C LEU A 85 23.94 2.10 -6.12
N LEU A 86 24.64 1.35 -5.28
CA LEU A 86 26.06 1.04 -5.43
C LEU A 86 26.31 -0.40 -5.83
N GLY A 87 25.36 -1.30 -5.57
CA GLY A 87 25.52 -2.71 -5.91
C GLY A 87 24.33 -3.55 -5.44
N ILE A 88 24.45 -4.86 -5.69
CA ILE A 88 23.52 -5.88 -5.15
C ILE A 88 24.33 -6.99 -4.53
N LEU A 89 23.89 -7.43 -3.33
CA LEU A 89 24.40 -8.61 -2.66
C LEU A 89 23.32 -9.70 -2.68
N THR A 90 23.69 -10.92 -3.05
CA THR A 90 22.83 -12.09 -3.06
C THR A 90 23.45 -13.26 -2.29
N SER A 91 22.64 -14.25 -1.93
CA SER A 91 23.14 -15.48 -1.27
C SER A 91 24.14 -16.31 -2.11
N ARG A 92 24.44 -15.92 -3.36
CA ARG A 92 25.44 -16.56 -4.20
C ARG A 92 26.83 -15.92 -4.03
N ASP A 93 26.86 -14.69 -3.54
CA ASP A 93 28.08 -13.89 -3.45
C ASP A 93 28.88 -14.22 -2.19
N TYR A 94 28.28 -14.93 -1.24
CA TYR A 94 28.93 -15.39 -0.01
C TYR A 94 28.54 -16.84 0.37
N ARG A 95 29.39 -17.47 1.15
CA ARG A 95 29.14 -18.81 1.70
C ARG A 95 29.24 -18.77 3.22
N PRO A 96 28.12 -18.93 3.95
CA PRO A 96 28.16 -19.03 5.40
C PRO A 96 29.16 -20.13 5.85
N GLY A 97 30.01 -19.82 6.82
CA GLY A 97 31.03 -20.71 7.34
C GLY A 97 32.32 -20.84 6.48
N ARG A 98 32.42 -20.15 5.34
CA ARG A 98 33.64 -20.05 4.54
C ARG A 98 34.13 -18.61 4.36
N CYS A 99 33.24 -17.63 4.35
CA CYS A 99 33.59 -16.21 4.36
C CYS A 99 33.75 -15.75 5.82
N ASP A 100 34.67 -14.82 6.05
CA ASP A 100 34.79 -14.15 7.35
C ASP A 100 33.55 -13.29 7.59
N ILE A 101 32.95 -13.43 8.75
CA ILE A 101 31.72 -12.69 9.13
C ILE A 101 31.95 -11.19 9.23
N ASN A 102 33.20 -10.74 9.38
CA ASN A 102 33.59 -9.33 9.41
C ASN A 102 33.86 -8.76 8.02
N THR A 103 33.79 -9.56 6.95
CA THR A 103 33.96 -9.08 5.56
C THR A 103 32.86 -8.04 5.26
N GLN A 104 33.27 -6.93 4.65
CA GLN A 104 32.34 -5.86 4.29
C GLN A 104 31.57 -6.21 3.00
N VAL A 105 30.35 -5.71 2.89
CA VAL A 105 29.47 -5.95 1.75
C VAL A 105 30.11 -5.49 0.42
N GLU A 106 30.86 -4.40 0.42
CA GLU A 106 31.53 -3.87 -0.77
C GLU A 106 32.55 -4.84 -1.39
N GLU A 107 33.11 -5.73 -0.58
CA GLU A 107 34.04 -6.77 -1.06
C GLU A 107 33.33 -7.97 -1.69
N LEU A 108 32.02 -8.13 -1.41
CA LEU A 108 31.24 -9.30 -1.80
C LEU A 108 30.19 -8.99 -2.85
N MET A 109 29.68 -7.76 -2.88
CA MET A 109 28.57 -7.36 -3.76
C MET A 109 28.98 -7.39 -5.24
N THR A 110 27.99 -7.53 -6.11
CA THR A 110 28.13 -7.15 -7.51
C THR A 110 28.05 -5.63 -7.59
N PRO A 111 29.12 -4.91 -7.99
CA PRO A 111 29.12 -3.45 -8.04
C PRO A 111 28.23 -2.92 -9.15
N PHE A 112 27.85 -1.66 -9.07
CA PHE A 112 26.89 -1.04 -9.98
C PHE A 112 27.32 -1.14 -11.46
N GLU A 113 28.60 -1.01 -11.75
CA GLU A 113 29.17 -1.06 -13.10
C GLU A 113 28.91 -2.40 -13.80
N ASP A 114 28.77 -3.47 -13.02
CA ASP A 114 28.53 -4.83 -13.51
C ASP A 114 27.03 -5.23 -13.46
N LEU A 115 26.17 -4.33 -12.95
CA LEU A 115 24.73 -4.61 -12.85
C LEU A 115 24.01 -4.36 -14.17
N VAL A 116 23.09 -5.26 -14.48
CA VAL A 116 21.99 -4.96 -15.41
C VAL A 116 20.87 -4.36 -14.60
N TYR A 117 20.37 -3.21 -15.00
CA TYR A 117 19.29 -2.47 -14.34
C TYR A 117 18.24 -2.03 -15.35
N GLY A 118 17.08 -1.63 -14.85
CA GLY A 118 16.04 -0.94 -15.61
C GLY A 118 15.88 0.49 -15.11
N GLU A 119 15.35 1.37 -15.96
CA GLU A 119 15.07 2.76 -15.61
C GLU A 119 13.64 2.92 -15.11
N GLU A 120 13.38 3.93 -14.30
CA GLU A 120 12.04 4.24 -13.81
C GLU A 120 11.10 4.52 -14.99
N GLY A 121 9.90 3.91 -14.94
CA GLY A 121 8.94 3.96 -16.05
C GLY A 121 8.92 2.70 -16.91
N ILE A 122 9.95 1.84 -16.86
CA ILE A 122 9.96 0.55 -17.56
C ILE A 122 8.70 -0.26 -17.23
N SER A 123 8.12 -0.92 -18.23
CA SER A 123 7.00 -1.84 -18.01
C SER A 123 7.50 -3.16 -17.39
N LEU A 124 6.60 -3.87 -16.70
CA LEU A 124 6.94 -5.18 -16.12
C LEU A 124 7.34 -6.19 -17.22
N SER A 125 6.77 -6.09 -18.42
CA SER A 125 7.11 -6.96 -19.55
C SER A 125 8.54 -6.71 -20.00
N GLU A 126 8.94 -5.46 -20.21
CA GLU A 126 10.31 -5.08 -20.61
C GLU A 126 11.32 -5.45 -19.52
N ALA A 127 10.99 -5.18 -18.25
CA ALA A 127 11.84 -5.58 -17.12
C ALA A 127 12.04 -7.11 -17.09
N ASN A 128 10.98 -7.86 -17.35
CA ASN A 128 11.05 -9.32 -17.43
C ASN A 128 11.87 -9.82 -18.64
N ASP A 129 11.79 -9.14 -19.78
CA ASP A 129 12.63 -9.46 -20.94
C ASP A 129 14.12 -9.27 -20.63
N LEU A 130 14.48 -8.23 -19.86
CA LEU A 130 15.83 -8.05 -19.34
C LEU A 130 16.24 -9.18 -18.39
N VAL A 131 15.36 -9.53 -17.44
CA VAL A 131 15.58 -10.65 -16.50
C VAL A 131 15.85 -11.96 -17.25
N TRP A 132 15.08 -12.26 -18.29
CA TRP A 132 15.26 -13.48 -19.10
C TRP A 132 16.50 -13.44 -19.95
N ARG A 133 16.75 -12.33 -20.66
CA ARG A 133 17.91 -12.15 -21.56
C ARG A 133 19.23 -12.32 -20.82
N HIS A 134 19.31 -11.71 -19.63
CA HIS A 134 20.53 -11.72 -18.82
C HIS A 134 20.55 -12.84 -17.74
N LYS A 135 19.52 -13.71 -17.72
CA LYS A 135 19.40 -14.82 -16.76
C LYS A 135 19.47 -14.39 -15.30
N LEU A 136 18.89 -13.23 -15.00
CA LEU A 136 18.86 -12.65 -13.66
C LEU A 136 17.79 -13.28 -12.78
N ASN A 137 17.96 -13.18 -11.47
CA ASN A 137 16.90 -13.45 -10.51
C ASN A 137 16.24 -12.14 -10.03
N THR A 138 16.99 -11.05 -10.08
CA THR A 138 16.57 -9.73 -9.60
C THR A 138 17.09 -8.68 -10.56
N LEU A 139 16.25 -7.71 -10.89
CA LEU A 139 16.58 -6.54 -11.69
C LEU A 139 16.31 -5.30 -10.84
N PRO A 140 17.32 -4.50 -10.49
CA PRO A 140 17.11 -3.20 -9.88
C PRO A 140 16.55 -2.21 -10.88
N ILE A 141 15.64 -1.36 -10.42
CA ILE A 141 15.08 -0.24 -11.16
C ILE A 141 15.56 1.03 -10.48
N ILE A 142 16.15 1.94 -11.25
CA ILE A 142 16.71 3.20 -10.76
C ILE A 142 16.05 4.39 -11.42
N ASP A 143 16.12 5.54 -10.75
CA ASP A 143 15.74 6.84 -11.31
C ASP A 143 16.90 7.49 -12.10
N GLU A 144 16.68 8.71 -12.60
CA GLU A 144 17.67 9.47 -13.38
C GLU A 144 18.94 9.82 -12.58
N ASP A 145 18.83 9.89 -11.24
CA ASP A 145 19.94 10.18 -10.32
C ASP A 145 20.64 8.91 -9.79
N GLN A 146 20.32 7.73 -10.36
CA GLN A 146 20.83 6.41 -9.95
C GLN A 146 20.30 5.97 -8.56
N ASN A 147 19.25 6.59 -8.02
CA ASN A 147 18.66 6.11 -6.77
C ASN A 147 17.82 4.86 -7.02
N LEU A 148 17.80 3.97 -6.05
CA LEU A 148 16.99 2.77 -6.12
C LEU A 148 15.50 3.13 -6.02
N SER A 149 14.71 2.78 -7.04
CA SER A 149 13.26 2.96 -7.05
C SER A 149 12.54 1.68 -6.61
N SER A 150 12.95 0.53 -7.17
CA SER A 150 12.37 -0.78 -6.86
C SER A 150 13.26 -1.93 -7.33
N LEU A 151 12.86 -3.16 -6.96
CA LEU A 151 13.43 -4.41 -7.45
C LEU A 151 12.36 -5.20 -8.19
N VAL A 152 12.71 -5.83 -9.31
CA VAL A 152 11.87 -6.80 -10.03
C VAL A 152 12.48 -8.18 -9.85
N PHE A 153 11.71 -9.11 -9.29
CA PHE A 153 12.14 -10.49 -9.13
C PHE A 153 11.52 -11.38 -10.20
N ARG A 154 12.32 -12.29 -10.75
CA ARG A 154 11.88 -13.27 -11.75
C ARG A 154 10.63 -14.05 -11.31
N LYS A 155 10.54 -14.43 -10.03
CA LYS A 155 9.40 -15.17 -9.46
C LYS A 155 8.08 -14.36 -9.48
N ASP A 156 8.15 -13.02 -9.45
CA ASP A 156 6.98 -12.15 -9.29
C ASP A 156 6.28 -11.86 -10.62
N TYR A 157 6.96 -12.09 -11.75
CA TYR A 157 6.33 -11.99 -13.07
C TYR A 157 5.20 -13.00 -13.25
N ASP A 158 5.40 -14.24 -12.82
CA ASP A 158 4.36 -15.27 -12.89
C ASP A 158 3.19 -14.97 -11.94
N TYR A 159 3.46 -14.24 -10.86
CA TYR A 159 2.43 -13.79 -9.90
C TYR A 159 1.52 -12.70 -10.47
N SER A 160 2.05 -11.79 -11.28
CA SER A 160 1.27 -10.73 -11.96
C SER A 160 0.26 -11.32 -12.95
N LYS A 161 0.62 -12.38 -13.69
CA LYS A 161 -0.30 -13.08 -14.60
C LYS A 161 -1.46 -13.80 -13.89
N LYS A 162 -1.35 -14.06 -12.60
CA LYS A 162 -2.37 -14.76 -11.80
C LYS A 162 -3.51 -13.87 -11.32
N ASN A 163 -3.39 -12.55 -11.49
CA ASN A 163 -4.40 -11.59 -11.02
C ASN A 163 -4.97 -10.74 -12.18
N PRO A 164 -5.68 -11.37 -13.15
CA PRO A 164 -6.20 -10.64 -14.32
C PRO A 164 -7.32 -9.66 -13.97
N ASN A 165 -7.86 -9.74 -12.75
CA ASN A 165 -8.97 -8.91 -12.28
C ASN A 165 -8.51 -7.78 -11.34
N GLU A 166 -7.23 -7.43 -11.33
CA GLU A 166 -6.75 -6.33 -10.48
C GLU A 166 -7.57 -5.05 -10.69
N LEU A 167 -8.06 -4.50 -9.57
CA LEU A 167 -8.81 -3.26 -9.59
C LEU A 167 -7.85 -2.08 -9.56
N VAL A 168 -7.69 -1.42 -10.70
CA VAL A 168 -6.73 -0.34 -10.92
C VAL A 168 -7.38 0.94 -11.44
N ASP A 169 -6.75 2.08 -11.17
CA ASP A 169 -7.11 3.37 -11.74
C ASP A 169 -6.58 3.54 -13.18
N GLN A 170 -6.84 4.70 -13.79
CA GLN A 170 -6.40 5.03 -15.15
C GLN A 170 -4.87 5.00 -15.31
N ASN A 171 -4.12 5.20 -14.22
CA ASN A 171 -2.67 5.16 -14.17
C ASN A 171 -2.13 3.76 -13.80
N LYS A 172 -2.99 2.74 -13.82
CA LYS A 172 -2.68 1.35 -13.43
C LYS A 172 -2.18 1.20 -11.99
N ARG A 173 -2.61 2.09 -11.08
CA ARG A 173 -2.35 1.99 -9.65
C ARG A 173 -3.55 1.34 -8.96
N LEU A 174 -3.33 0.53 -7.94
CA LEU A 174 -4.39 -0.13 -7.20
C LEU A 174 -5.40 0.87 -6.62
N ILE A 175 -6.69 0.54 -6.71
CA ILE A 175 -7.78 1.31 -6.11
C ILE A 175 -7.82 1.06 -4.59
N VAL A 176 -7.96 2.13 -3.81
CA VAL A 176 -8.03 2.06 -2.35
C VAL A 176 -9.04 3.05 -1.80
N GLY A 177 -9.84 2.59 -0.84
CA GLY A 177 -10.72 3.43 -0.05
C GLY A 177 -10.11 3.80 1.31
N ALA A 178 -10.65 4.83 1.94
CA ALA A 178 -10.34 5.20 3.31
C ALA A 178 -11.60 5.50 4.12
N GLY A 179 -11.64 4.96 5.34
CA GLY A 179 -12.65 5.33 6.32
C GLY A 179 -12.32 6.67 6.95
N ILE A 180 -13.31 7.55 7.04
CA ILE A 180 -13.20 8.84 7.72
C ILE A 180 -14.23 8.94 8.82
N ASN A 181 -14.07 9.88 9.73
CA ASN A 181 -15.04 10.20 10.78
C ASN A 181 -15.54 11.65 10.63
N THR A 182 -16.55 12.00 11.38
CA THR A 182 -17.19 13.32 11.34
C THR A 182 -16.53 14.39 12.24
N ARG A 183 -15.33 14.14 12.78
CA ARG A 183 -14.69 15.05 13.74
C ARG A 183 -13.52 15.82 13.16
N ASP A 184 -12.70 15.16 12.34
CA ASP A 184 -11.46 15.69 11.78
C ASP A 184 -11.44 15.65 10.24
N TYR A 185 -12.64 15.55 9.61
CA TYR A 185 -12.75 15.41 8.15
C TYR A 185 -12.14 16.57 7.38
N GLN A 186 -12.21 17.80 7.92
CA GLN A 186 -11.67 19.00 7.29
C GLN A 186 -10.14 18.94 7.08
N GLU A 187 -9.44 18.26 7.95
CA GLU A 187 -7.99 18.04 7.85
C GLU A 187 -7.68 16.69 7.17
N ARG A 188 -8.47 15.67 7.47
CA ARG A 188 -8.23 14.30 7.03
C ARG A 188 -8.51 14.11 5.55
N VAL A 189 -9.60 14.66 5.03
CA VAL A 189 -9.99 14.50 3.62
C VAL A 189 -8.92 15.05 2.69
N PRO A 190 -8.45 16.31 2.82
CA PRO A 190 -7.38 16.82 1.96
C PRO A 190 -6.12 15.96 1.98
N ALA A 191 -5.68 15.53 3.16
CA ALA A 191 -4.47 14.72 3.30
C ALA A 191 -4.60 13.32 2.67
N LEU A 192 -5.80 12.73 2.70
CA LEU A 192 -6.05 11.45 2.04
C LEU A 192 -6.14 11.59 0.52
N ILE A 193 -6.71 12.69 0.03
CA ILE A 193 -6.75 13.01 -1.41
C ILE A 193 -5.34 13.25 -1.94
N ASP A 194 -4.51 14.01 -1.22
CA ASP A 194 -3.09 14.20 -1.55
C ASP A 194 -2.33 12.86 -1.55
N ALA A 195 -2.69 11.94 -0.66
CA ALA A 195 -2.13 10.60 -0.66
C ALA A 195 -2.61 9.72 -1.83
N GLY A 196 -3.62 10.16 -2.59
CA GLY A 196 -4.17 9.49 -3.77
C GLY A 196 -5.29 8.50 -3.48
N VAL A 197 -6.08 8.69 -2.40
CA VAL A 197 -7.25 7.86 -2.13
C VAL A 197 -8.27 7.97 -3.27
N ASP A 198 -8.94 6.86 -3.60
CA ASP A 198 -9.92 6.84 -4.70
C ASP A 198 -11.36 6.98 -4.20
N ILE A 199 -11.66 6.50 -2.99
CA ILE A 199 -13.02 6.48 -2.42
C ILE A 199 -12.95 6.76 -0.92
N LEU A 200 -13.85 7.60 -0.42
CA LEU A 200 -14.01 7.86 1.01
C LEU A 200 -15.29 7.21 1.55
N CYS A 201 -15.28 6.80 2.81
CA CYS A 201 -16.45 6.31 3.50
C CYS A 201 -16.54 6.91 4.90
N VAL A 202 -17.59 7.66 5.16
CA VAL A 202 -17.89 8.12 6.54
C VAL A 202 -18.39 6.92 7.34
N ASP A 203 -17.55 6.44 8.26
CA ASP A 203 -17.83 5.23 9.05
C ASP A 203 -18.27 5.59 10.46
N SER A 204 -19.57 5.47 10.69
CA SER A 204 -20.21 5.73 11.98
C SER A 204 -21.17 4.60 12.37
N SER A 205 -21.38 4.41 13.65
CA SER A 205 -22.40 3.48 14.17
C SER A 205 -23.83 3.97 13.95
N ASP A 206 -23.98 5.24 13.55
CA ASP A 206 -25.26 5.88 13.24
C ASP A 206 -25.00 6.92 12.14
N GLY A 207 -25.53 6.67 10.95
CA GLY A 207 -25.35 7.53 9.77
C GLY A 207 -26.44 8.58 9.61
N PHE A 208 -27.58 8.46 10.29
CA PHE A 208 -28.67 9.40 10.18
C PHE A 208 -28.48 10.58 11.14
N THR A 209 -27.43 11.38 10.88
CA THR A 209 -27.04 12.51 11.72
C THR A 209 -26.61 13.72 10.89
N GLU A 210 -26.80 14.92 11.45
CA GLU A 210 -26.33 16.18 10.83
C GLU A 210 -24.82 16.17 10.60
N TRP A 211 -24.05 15.61 11.51
CA TRP A 211 -22.60 15.50 11.37
C TRP A 211 -22.17 14.70 10.13
N GLN A 212 -22.91 13.66 9.77
CA GLN A 212 -22.64 12.91 8.56
C GLN A 212 -23.01 13.69 7.31
N ARG A 213 -24.16 14.38 7.33
CA ARG A 213 -24.56 15.30 6.27
C ARG A 213 -23.47 16.34 6.03
N ASP A 214 -23.09 17.08 7.08
CA ASP A 214 -22.09 18.15 6.98
C ASP A 214 -20.76 17.63 6.42
N THR A 215 -20.36 16.41 6.77
CA THR A 215 -19.16 15.76 6.23
C THR A 215 -19.32 15.42 4.74
N LEU A 216 -20.45 14.88 4.32
CA LEU A 216 -20.73 14.55 2.92
C LEU A 216 -20.82 15.81 2.06
N GLU A 217 -21.57 16.82 2.52
CA GLU A 217 -21.69 18.12 1.85
C GLU A 217 -20.31 18.78 1.68
N PHE A 218 -19.47 18.80 2.72
CA PHE A 218 -18.10 19.32 2.63
C PHE A 218 -17.30 18.62 1.53
N VAL A 219 -17.34 17.29 1.47
CA VAL A 219 -16.58 16.54 0.44
C VAL A 219 -17.11 16.85 -0.95
N LYS A 220 -18.43 16.99 -1.12
CA LYS A 220 -19.05 17.31 -2.41
C LYS A 220 -18.83 18.75 -2.85
N GLU A 221 -18.88 19.69 -1.93
CA GLU A 221 -18.61 21.10 -2.23
C GLU A 221 -17.17 21.36 -2.61
N GLU A 222 -16.21 20.79 -1.89
CA GLU A 222 -14.79 21.03 -2.10
C GLU A 222 -14.19 20.21 -3.26
N TYR A 223 -14.67 18.97 -3.48
CA TYR A 223 -14.05 18.03 -4.41
C TYR A 223 -14.99 17.51 -5.52
N GLY A 224 -16.29 17.73 -5.41
CA GLY A 224 -17.27 17.38 -6.45
C GLY A 224 -17.20 15.92 -6.89
N GLU A 225 -17.02 15.74 -8.20
CA GLU A 225 -16.91 14.41 -8.81
C GLU A 225 -15.47 13.82 -8.78
N GLN A 226 -14.50 14.58 -8.28
CA GLN A 226 -13.11 14.12 -8.19
C GLN A 226 -12.96 12.93 -7.26
N ILE A 227 -13.77 12.85 -6.19
CA ILE A 227 -13.75 11.77 -5.21
C ILE A 227 -15.15 11.24 -4.94
N LYS A 228 -15.29 9.93 -4.88
CA LYS A 228 -16.54 9.30 -4.46
C LYS A 228 -16.57 9.17 -2.94
N VAL A 229 -17.71 9.54 -2.33
CA VAL A 229 -17.88 9.46 -0.88
C VAL A 229 -19.18 8.75 -0.53
N GLY A 230 -19.11 7.80 0.40
CA GLY A 230 -20.27 7.14 0.97
C GLY A 230 -20.41 7.40 2.45
N GLY A 231 -21.61 7.13 2.96
CA GLY A 231 -21.95 7.31 4.36
C GLY A 231 -22.61 6.09 4.96
N GLY A 232 -22.65 6.04 6.25
CA GLY A 232 -23.34 4.99 7.02
C GLY A 232 -22.81 4.89 8.46
N ASN A 233 -23.41 4.00 9.25
CA ASN A 233 -24.38 3.00 8.83
C ASN A 233 -25.82 3.47 9.05
N ILE A 234 -26.70 2.95 8.25
CA ILE A 234 -28.16 3.14 8.39
C ILE A 234 -28.88 1.76 8.35
N VAL A 235 -30.15 1.71 8.72
CA VAL A 235 -30.97 0.48 8.76
C VAL A 235 -32.36 0.63 8.18
N ASP A 236 -32.76 1.84 7.77
CA ASP A 236 -34.07 2.13 7.26
C ASP A 236 -34.07 3.01 6.02
N ARG A 237 -35.23 3.17 5.40
CA ARG A 237 -35.42 3.93 4.18
C ARG A 237 -35.16 5.43 4.40
N GLU A 238 -35.54 5.96 5.55
CA GLU A 238 -35.40 7.40 5.83
C GLU A 238 -33.95 7.79 5.95
N GLY A 239 -33.15 7.02 6.70
CA GLY A 239 -31.71 7.20 6.78
C GLY A 239 -31.00 7.02 5.43
N PHE A 240 -31.47 6.08 4.59
CA PHE A 240 -30.94 5.93 3.23
C PHE A 240 -31.18 7.19 2.39
N LEU A 241 -32.41 7.66 2.32
CA LEU A 241 -32.78 8.86 1.54
C LEU A 241 -32.03 10.08 2.06
N TYR A 242 -31.92 10.24 3.37
CA TYR A 242 -31.18 11.34 3.99
C TYR A 242 -29.73 11.39 3.54
N LEU A 243 -29.02 10.26 3.52
CA LEU A 243 -27.61 10.22 3.06
C LEU A 243 -27.48 10.46 1.55
N VAL A 244 -28.42 9.95 0.75
CA VAL A 244 -28.45 10.21 -0.70
C VAL A 244 -28.69 11.69 -0.97
N GLU A 245 -29.64 12.33 -0.30
CA GLU A 245 -29.93 13.75 -0.41
C GLU A 245 -28.75 14.62 0.08
N SER A 246 -27.95 14.12 1.01
CA SER A 246 -26.72 14.75 1.48
C SER A 246 -25.53 14.55 0.53
N GLY A 247 -25.72 13.90 -0.62
CA GLY A 247 -24.67 13.73 -1.65
C GLY A 247 -23.87 12.44 -1.56
N ALA A 248 -24.29 11.43 -0.80
CA ALA A 248 -23.60 10.15 -0.76
C ALA A 248 -23.67 9.41 -2.12
N ASP A 249 -22.53 8.98 -2.67
CA ASP A 249 -22.45 8.14 -3.88
C ASP A 249 -22.81 6.68 -3.58
N PHE A 250 -22.66 6.25 -2.34
CA PHE A 250 -23.06 4.92 -1.87
C PHE A 250 -23.39 4.97 -0.38
N VAL A 251 -24.19 4.01 0.09
CA VAL A 251 -24.63 3.96 1.47
C VAL A 251 -24.30 2.61 2.09
N LYS A 252 -23.71 2.64 3.29
CA LYS A 252 -23.39 1.46 4.08
C LYS A 252 -24.55 1.12 5.00
N ILE A 253 -25.17 -0.06 4.78
CA ILE A 253 -26.38 -0.51 5.48
C ILE A 253 -26.00 -1.55 6.55
N GLY A 254 -26.62 -1.44 7.72
CA GLY A 254 -26.52 -2.40 8.82
C GLY A 254 -25.98 -1.81 10.10
N ILE A 255 -26.76 -1.88 11.16
CA ILE A 255 -26.39 -1.46 12.52
C ILE A 255 -26.76 -2.60 13.48
N GLY A 256 -25.76 -3.09 14.24
CA GLY A 256 -26.00 -4.06 15.29
C GLY A 256 -26.38 -5.47 14.81
N GLY A 257 -26.09 -5.82 13.54
CA GLY A 257 -26.40 -7.15 12.97
C GLY A 257 -25.52 -8.28 13.50
N GLY A 258 -24.35 -7.97 14.07
CA GLY A 258 -23.45 -8.98 14.66
C GLY A 258 -23.86 -9.37 16.08
N SER A 259 -23.64 -10.65 16.45
CA SER A 259 -23.97 -11.15 17.81
C SER A 259 -23.17 -10.48 18.94
N ILE A 260 -21.98 -9.96 18.62
CA ILE A 260 -21.11 -9.26 19.57
C ILE A 260 -21.41 -7.75 19.67
N CYS A 261 -22.21 -7.19 18.76
CA CYS A 261 -22.44 -5.76 18.69
C CYS A 261 -23.41 -5.30 19.79
N ILE A 262 -22.97 -4.35 20.61
CA ILE A 262 -23.75 -3.76 21.70
C ILE A 262 -24.42 -2.43 21.32
N THR A 263 -24.31 -1.98 20.07
CA THR A 263 -24.88 -0.69 19.62
C THR A 263 -26.38 -0.60 19.87
N ARG A 264 -27.11 -1.69 19.65
CA ARG A 264 -28.57 -1.74 19.90
C ARG A 264 -28.93 -1.52 21.37
N GLU A 265 -28.13 -2.04 22.28
CA GLU A 265 -28.34 -1.89 23.72
C GLU A 265 -27.90 -0.51 24.20
N GLN A 266 -26.80 0.01 23.72
CA GLN A 266 -26.18 1.25 24.17
C GLN A 266 -26.83 2.50 23.58
N LYS A 267 -27.26 2.44 22.32
CA LYS A 267 -27.82 3.59 21.59
C LYS A 267 -29.32 3.47 21.28
N GLY A 268 -29.91 2.32 21.48
CA GLY A 268 -31.29 2.07 21.11
C GLY A 268 -31.59 2.06 19.62
N ILE A 269 -30.53 1.95 18.79
CA ILE A 269 -30.63 1.94 17.33
C ILE A 269 -30.04 0.63 16.77
N GLY A 270 -30.51 0.25 15.60
CA GLY A 270 -30.03 -0.93 14.91
C GLY A 270 -31.12 -1.95 14.64
N ARG A 271 -30.85 -2.81 13.68
CA ARG A 271 -31.76 -3.83 13.21
C ARG A 271 -31.00 -5.06 12.76
N GLY A 272 -31.56 -6.24 13.03
CA GLY A 272 -31.11 -7.48 12.38
C GLY A 272 -31.43 -7.45 10.89
N GLN A 273 -30.54 -7.96 10.08
CA GLN A 273 -30.72 -8.11 8.63
C GLN A 273 -31.42 -9.41 8.30
#